data_a0732ff531344e48d86c9582fc395f8f
#
_entry.id   a0732ff531344e48d86c9582fc395f8f
#
_cell.length_a   1.000
_cell.length_b   1.000
_cell.length_c   1.000
_cell.angle_alpha   90.00
_cell.angle_beta   90.00
_cell.angle_gamma   90.00
#
_symmetry.space_group_name_H-M   'P 1'
#
loop_
_entity.id
_entity.type
_entity.pdbx_description
1 polymer ?
#
loop_
_entity_poly.entity_id
_entity_poly.type
_entity_poly.pdbx_seq_one_letter_code
_entity_poly.pdbx_strand_id
1 'polypeptide(L)'
;MLMRDDFDGLIQKAAEVVASGQTVFRRKSGTGDLKRIRYVMIDEYQDFSDLFYRLIKAVREENPQANFFCVGDDWQAINGFAGSDLSFYQDFEKFFQPSGKLNISTNYRSASSIVEIGNTLMQGLGVHARANKSDIGKVEIVDLGTFQPAYKEEEEHRGDILTPAILRLVNKVINEEKEVVLLSRKNSLNSLPWYVNYAKIKNLPKNGKLENFLKLLRFHLPEDLQHKLTISTAHKYKGLEKKVVIVLDAVPRCYPLLHPDLMFSRVFGDTIERVVEEERRLFYVALTRAVEHLFIITETNNVSPFLEDLQKRKKISTLDWSNYPPMVETTKHIIVRIGNQDGRGSKPTVSIKDLLKAENYIYRTTVWGNWLRTYSAQGFSVKELFAKAMWISHADGVEVRFYDDLENMLAIYRIDGGQLACTFDNIPEP
;
A
#
# COMPACT_ATOMS: atom_id res chain seq x y z
N MET A 1 38.72 -11.76 15.17
CA MET A 1 37.34 -11.60 14.69
C MET A 1 36.63 -10.70 15.69
N LEU A 2 36.47 -9.41 15.40
CA LEU A 2 35.72 -8.48 16.27
C LEU A 2 34.27 -8.95 16.24
N MET A 3 33.79 -9.55 17.34
CA MET A 3 32.34 -9.73 17.54
C MET A 3 31.72 -8.36 17.52
N ARG A 4 30.97 -8.03 16.46
CA ARG A 4 30.07 -6.90 16.45
C ARG A 4 28.84 -7.33 17.23
N ASP A 5 28.60 -6.68 18.36
CA ASP A 5 27.35 -6.86 19.09
C ASP A 5 26.18 -6.48 18.17
N ASP A 6 25.11 -7.27 18.20
CA ASP A 6 23.83 -6.87 17.66
C ASP A 6 23.17 -5.83 18.59
N PHE A 7 22.01 -5.34 18.20
CA PHE A 7 21.31 -4.30 18.97
C PHE A 7 20.94 -4.77 20.38
N ASP A 8 20.52 -6.03 20.53
CA ASP A 8 20.14 -6.62 21.83
C ASP A 8 21.36 -6.79 22.74
N GLY A 9 22.49 -7.22 22.21
CA GLY A 9 23.74 -7.31 22.93
C GLY A 9 24.24 -5.96 23.44
N LEU A 10 24.01 -4.87 22.66
CA LEU A 10 24.34 -3.51 23.12
C LEU A 10 23.47 -3.07 24.31
N ILE A 11 22.16 -3.35 24.27
CA ILE A 11 21.25 -3.02 25.39
C ILE A 11 21.59 -3.84 26.62
N GLN A 12 21.88 -5.14 26.46
CA GLN A 12 22.28 -6.00 27.55
C GLN A 12 23.56 -5.48 28.23
N LYS A 13 24.60 -5.16 27.45
CA LYS A 13 25.82 -4.58 27.97
C LYS A 13 25.60 -3.25 28.67
N ALA A 14 24.72 -2.40 28.13
CA ALA A 14 24.35 -1.14 28.77
C ALA A 14 23.72 -1.39 30.14
N ALA A 15 22.81 -2.37 30.25
CA ALA A 15 22.19 -2.74 31.51
C ALA A 15 23.23 -3.25 32.55
N GLU A 16 24.15 -4.13 32.12
CA GLU A 16 25.23 -4.65 32.96
C GLU A 16 26.18 -3.54 33.43
N VAL A 17 26.58 -2.63 32.56
CA VAL A 17 27.46 -1.50 32.90
C VAL A 17 26.76 -0.56 33.89
N VAL A 18 25.49 -0.23 33.70
CA VAL A 18 24.74 0.60 34.64
C VAL A 18 24.59 -0.12 35.99
N ALA A 19 24.23 -1.41 35.99
CA ALA A 19 24.10 -2.21 37.21
C ALA A 19 25.40 -2.37 37.98
N SER A 20 26.57 -2.19 37.33
CA SER A 20 27.87 -2.14 38.01
C SER A 20 28.19 -0.78 38.67
N GLY A 21 27.27 0.18 38.64
CA GLY A 21 27.43 1.53 39.19
C GLY A 21 28.06 2.54 38.22
N GLN A 22 28.35 2.18 36.98
CA GLN A 22 28.92 3.06 36.00
C GLN A 22 27.82 3.89 35.33
N THR A 23 27.56 5.09 35.87
CA THR A 23 26.45 5.97 35.43
C THR A 23 26.88 7.12 34.52
N VAL A 24 28.18 7.38 34.42
CA VAL A 24 28.74 8.46 33.61
C VAL A 24 28.99 7.98 32.17
N PHE A 25 28.52 8.72 31.19
CA PHE A 25 28.64 8.39 29.77
C PHE A 25 29.06 9.61 28.91
N ARG A 26 29.73 9.35 27.80
CA ARG A 26 30.14 10.37 26.83
C ARG A 26 28.98 10.81 25.94
N ARG A 27 28.87 12.11 25.71
CA ARG A 27 28.02 12.74 24.68
C ARG A 27 28.89 13.41 23.62
N LYS A 28 28.28 13.82 22.50
CA LYS A 28 28.95 14.62 21.48
C LYS A 28 29.51 15.95 22.05
N SER A 29 28.85 16.54 23.05
CA SER A 29 29.16 17.82 23.68
C SER A 29 29.44 17.71 25.17
N GLY A 30 30.21 16.70 25.60
CA GLY A 30 30.60 16.54 27.02
C GLY A 30 30.24 15.21 27.63
N THR A 31 30.09 15.17 28.96
CA THR A 31 29.72 13.98 29.74
C THR A 31 28.28 14.09 30.24
N GLY A 32 27.56 12.97 30.27
CA GLY A 32 26.28 12.82 30.95
C GLY A 32 26.43 11.90 32.16
N ASP A 33 25.50 12.01 33.10
CA ASP A 33 25.43 11.12 34.26
C ASP A 33 23.97 10.72 34.48
N LEU A 34 23.69 9.40 34.54
CA LEU A 34 22.35 8.88 34.78
C LEU A 34 21.77 9.30 36.13
N LYS A 35 22.64 9.52 37.15
CA LYS A 35 22.21 10.00 38.48
C LYS A 35 21.64 11.42 38.48
N ARG A 36 21.84 12.16 37.40
CA ARG A 36 21.31 13.53 37.22
C ARG A 36 19.97 13.59 36.48
N ILE A 37 19.48 12.46 35.99
CA ILE A 37 18.19 12.37 35.29
C ILE A 37 17.07 12.51 36.32
N ARG A 38 16.13 13.41 36.06
CA ARG A 38 14.92 13.60 36.89
C ARG A 38 13.70 12.89 36.33
N TYR A 39 13.60 12.76 35.00
CA TYR A 39 12.49 12.15 34.32
C TYR A 39 13.00 11.21 33.24
N VAL A 40 12.43 10.03 33.18
CA VAL A 40 12.58 9.04 32.10
C VAL A 40 11.22 8.89 31.43
N MET A 41 11.15 9.21 30.14
CA MET A 41 9.93 9.08 29.36
C MET A 41 10.06 7.90 28.39
N ILE A 42 9.09 6.99 28.41
CA ILE A 42 9.06 5.80 27.56
C ILE A 42 7.77 5.85 26.77
N ASP A 43 7.90 5.98 25.45
CA ASP A 43 6.79 5.91 24.50
C ASP A 43 6.62 4.49 23.96
N GLU A 44 5.45 4.18 23.41
CA GLU A 44 5.10 2.84 22.89
C GLU A 44 5.35 1.72 23.94
N TYR A 45 5.01 1.99 25.21
CA TYR A 45 5.35 1.10 26.34
C TYR A 45 4.74 -0.30 26.22
N GLN A 46 3.71 -0.50 25.43
CA GLN A 46 3.15 -1.83 25.11
C GLN A 46 4.13 -2.73 24.31
N ASP A 47 5.19 -2.15 23.73
CA ASP A 47 6.23 -2.89 23.01
C ASP A 47 7.46 -3.17 23.91
N PHE A 48 7.32 -2.99 25.21
CA PHE A 48 8.41 -3.17 26.18
C PHE A 48 8.79 -4.65 26.32
N SER A 49 10.10 -4.93 26.44
CA SER A 49 10.64 -6.28 26.59
C SER A 49 11.40 -6.45 27.89
N ASP A 50 11.67 -7.71 28.30
CA ASP A 50 12.51 -8.00 29.43
C ASP A 50 13.90 -7.36 29.31
N LEU A 51 14.46 -7.29 28.13
CA LEU A 51 15.75 -6.66 27.86
C LEU A 51 15.73 -5.17 28.20
N PHE A 52 14.71 -4.44 27.73
CA PHE A 52 14.52 -3.04 28.08
C PHE A 52 14.24 -2.85 29.57
N TYR A 53 13.45 -3.75 30.17
CA TYR A 53 13.16 -3.69 31.59
C TYR A 53 14.44 -3.81 32.44
N ARG A 54 15.36 -4.71 32.12
CA ARG A 54 16.65 -4.84 32.81
C ARG A 54 17.44 -3.54 32.78
N LEU A 55 17.52 -2.88 31.65
CA LEU A 55 18.20 -1.59 31.55
C LEU A 55 17.51 -0.52 32.41
N ILE A 56 16.20 -0.39 32.31
CA ILE A 56 15.42 0.60 33.06
C ILE A 56 15.48 0.32 34.57
N LYS A 57 15.46 -0.95 34.97
CA LYS A 57 15.62 -1.37 36.34
C LYS A 57 16.99 -0.95 36.90
N ALA A 58 18.08 -1.21 36.17
CA ALA A 58 19.43 -0.77 36.56
C ALA A 58 19.52 0.75 36.70
N VAL A 59 18.93 1.52 35.74
CA VAL A 59 18.87 2.98 35.86
C VAL A 59 18.13 3.43 37.14
N ARG A 60 17.01 2.78 37.46
CA ARG A 60 16.20 3.09 38.63
C ARG A 60 16.93 2.77 39.95
N GLU A 61 17.65 1.66 39.98
CA GLU A 61 18.46 1.27 41.15
C GLU A 61 19.59 2.26 41.40
N GLU A 62 20.27 2.75 40.36
CA GLU A 62 21.32 3.74 40.45
C GLU A 62 20.82 5.18 40.66
N ASN A 63 19.58 5.46 40.31
CA ASN A 63 18.94 6.77 40.48
C ASN A 63 17.49 6.63 40.99
N PRO A 64 17.30 6.37 42.29
CA PRO A 64 15.96 6.19 42.88
C PRO A 64 15.09 7.47 42.85
N GLN A 65 15.69 8.62 42.57
CA GLN A 65 14.97 9.92 42.48
C GLN A 65 14.37 10.20 41.10
N ALA A 66 14.69 9.39 40.10
CA ALA A 66 14.14 9.53 38.78
C ALA A 66 12.66 9.13 38.74
N ASN A 67 11.84 9.98 38.14
CA ASN A 67 10.42 9.69 37.85
C ASN A 67 10.30 9.06 36.49
N PHE A 68 9.46 8.03 36.37
CA PHE A 68 9.20 7.34 35.11
C PHE A 68 7.81 7.68 34.61
N PHE A 69 7.73 8.05 33.34
CA PHE A 69 6.47 8.34 32.66
C PHE A 69 6.39 7.48 31.41
N CYS A 70 5.49 6.49 31.43
CA CYS A 70 5.32 5.52 30.37
C CYS A 70 3.98 5.77 29.65
N VAL A 71 3.99 5.81 28.35
CA VAL A 71 2.80 5.98 27.49
C VAL A 71 2.71 4.80 26.54
N GLY A 72 1.51 4.25 26.37
CA GLY A 72 1.29 3.13 25.47
C GLY A 72 -0.18 2.83 25.26
N ASP A 73 -0.46 1.96 24.29
CA ASP A 73 -1.78 1.49 23.93
C ASP A 73 -1.74 -0.04 23.78
N ASP A 74 -2.33 -0.78 24.72
CA ASP A 74 -2.33 -2.25 24.72
C ASP A 74 -3.05 -2.84 23.49
N TRP A 75 -3.96 -2.11 22.87
CA TRP A 75 -4.59 -2.52 21.62
C TRP A 75 -3.64 -2.44 20.42
N GLN A 76 -2.51 -1.76 20.55
CA GLN A 76 -1.45 -1.68 19.54
C GLN A 76 -0.23 -2.56 19.85
N ALA A 77 -0.34 -3.48 20.81
CA ALA A 77 0.70 -4.46 21.14
C ALA A 77 0.73 -5.59 20.09
N ILE A 78 1.58 -5.44 19.07
CA ILE A 78 1.71 -6.33 17.91
C ILE A 78 3.13 -6.82 17.65
N ASN A 79 4.05 -6.63 18.59
CA ASN A 79 5.47 -6.93 18.47
C ASN A 79 5.92 -8.09 19.39
N GLY A 80 5.01 -8.99 19.79
CA GLY A 80 5.32 -10.17 20.60
C GLY A 80 6.38 -11.05 19.95
N PHE A 81 6.35 -11.22 18.63
CA PHE A 81 7.37 -11.95 17.86
C PHE A 81 8.79 -11.35 17.99
N ALA A 82 8.90 -10.07 18.33
CA ALA A 82 10.17 -9.36 18.54
C ALA A 82 10.58 -9.31 20.03
N GLY A 83 9.94 -10.11 20.89
CA GLY A 83 10.26 -10.22 22.31
C GLY A 83 9.56 -9.21 23.22
N SER A 84 8.57 -8.45 22.73
CA SER A 84 7.74 -7.60 23.57
C SER A 84 6.85 -8.43 24.47
N ASP A 85 6.73 -8.02 25.73
CA ASP A 85 5.88 -8.68 26.72
C ASP A 85 4.86 -7.69 27.30
N LEU A 86 3.60 -7.89 26.92
CA LEU A 86 2.50 -7.02 27.32
C LEU A 86 2.25 -7.02 28.85
N SER A 87 2.77 -8.01 29.59
CA SER A 87 2.65 -8.06 31.06
C SER A 87 3.27 -6.83 31.73
N PHE A 88 4.33 -6.25 31.17
CA PHE A 88 4.91 -5.00 31.67
C PHE A 88 3.91 -3.84 31.63
N TYR A 89 3.06 -3.79 30.63
CA TYR A 89 2.01 -2.77 30.51
C TYR A 89 0.81 -3.08 31.40
N GLN A 90 0.34 -4.32 31.37
CA GLN A 90 -0.84 -4.76 32.12
C GLN A 90 -0.62 -4.71 33.62
N ASP A 91 0.53 -5.22 34.07
CA ASP A 91 0.94 -5.33 35.44
C ASP A 91 1.91 -4.20 35.88
N PHE A 92 1.77 -3.01 35.28
CA PHE A 92 2.71 -1.89 35.48
C PHE A 92 3.07 -1.65 36.96
N GLU A 93 2.09 -1.75 37.85
CA GLU A 93 2.24 -1.54 39.29
C GLU A 93 3.13 -2.60 39.97
N LYS A 94 3.33 -3.79 39.39
CA LYS A 94 4.27 -4.78 39.89
C LYS A 94 5.72 -4.39 39.67
N PHE A 95 5.96 -3.66 38.57
CA PHE A 95 7.30 -3.29 38.14
C PHE A 95 7.73 -1.90 38.63
N PHE A 96 6.76 -0.98 38.77
CA PHE A 96 7.02 0.41 39.16
C PHE A 96 6.15 0.81 40.37
N GLN A 97 6.76 0.90 41.55
CA GLN A 97 6.08 1.33 42.77
C GLN A 97 6.85 2.47 43.46
N PRO A 98 6.16 3.48 44.01
CA PRO A 98 4.73 3.76 43.84
C PRO A 98 4.39 4.22 42.43
N SER A 99 3.19 3.88 41.94
CA SER A 99 2.76 4.26 40.59
C SER A 99 1.30 4.71 40.54
N GLY A 100 0.93 5.44 39.48
CA GLY A 100 -0.42 5.80 39.15
C GLY A 100 -0.70 5.54 37.68
N LYS A 101 -1.94 5.16 37.36
CA LYS A 101 -2.38 4.89 35.98
C LYS A 101 -3.49 5.87 35.59
N LEU A 102 -3.33 6.49 34.43
CA LEU A 102 -4.33 7.36 33.80
C LEU A 102 -4.68 6.81 32.42
N ASN A 103 -5.96 6.84 32.06
CA ASN A 103 -6.42 6.43 30.75
C ASN A 103 -6.79 7.65 29.90
N ILE A 104 -6.24 7.76 28.69
CA ILE A 104 -6.66 8.73 27.67
C ILE A 104 -7.58 8.00 26.71
N SER A 105 -8.89 8.28 26.81
CA SER A 105 -9.92 7.61 25.99
C SER A 105 -10.39 8.43 24.80
N THR A 106 -9.96 9.69 24.65
CA THR A 106 -10.40 10.54 23.54
C THR A 106 -9.55 10.33 22.30
N ASN A 107 -10.19 9.91 21.21
CA ASN A 107 -9.55 9.75 19.91
C ASN A 107 -9.75 11.02 19.07
N TYR A 108 -8.66 11.71 18.76
CA TYR A 108 -8.64 12.94 17.95
C TYR A 108 -8.36 12.68 16.47
N ARG A 109 -7.95 11.47 16.12
CA ARG A 109 -7.51 11.08 14.77
C ARG A 109 -8.68 10.80 13.85
N SER A 110 -9.48 9.82 14.21
CA SER A 110 -10.43 9.16 13.30
C SER A 110 -11.86 9.65 13.50
N ALA A 111 -12.62 9.58 12.42
CA ALA A 111 -14.07 9.78 12.43
C ALA A 111 -14.76 8.74 13.32
N SER A 112 -15.96 9.08 13.80
CA SER A 112 -16.65 8.30 14.84
C SER A 112 -16.96 6.87 14.45
N SER A 113 -17.34 6.61 13.18
CA SER A 113 -17.59 5.24 12.69
C SER A 113 -16.37 4.33 12.76
N ILE A 114 -15.18 4.88 12.50
CA ILE A 114 -13.91 4.12 12.55
C ILE A 114 -13.53 3.80 14.00
N VAL A 115 -13.70 4.78 14.92
CA VAL A 115 -13.48 4.57 16.36
C VAL A 115 -14.41 3.47 16.88
N GLU A 116 -15.68 3.50 16.47
CA GLU A 116 -16.67 2.52 16.89
C GLU A 116 -16.38 1.11 16.37
N ILE A 117 -15.89 0.97 15.13
CA ILE A 117 -15.43 -0.31 14.58
C ILE A 117 -14.26 -0.85 15.42
N GLY A 118 -13.30 -0.01 15.75
CA GLY A 118 -12.18 -0.39 16.63
C GLY A 118 -12.65 -0.87 18.00
N ASN A 119 -13.53 -0.12 18.66
CA ASN A 119 -14.12 -0.51 19.94
C ASN A 119 -14.89 -1.83 19.86
N THR A 120 -15.65 -2.04 18.78
CA THR A 120 -16.43 -3.28 18.59
C THR A 120 -15.51 -4.48 18.39
N LEU A 121 -14.46 -4.35 17.60
CA LEU A 121 -13.45 -5.40 17.38
C LEU A 121 -12.75 -5.80 18.67
N MET A 122 -12.45 -4.82 19.53
CA MET A 122 -11.70 -4.99 20.78
C MET A 122 -12.60 -5.10 22.01
N GLN A 123 -13.91 -5.34 21.82
CA GLN A 123 -14.86 -5.45 22.91
C GLN A 123 -14.43 -6.51 23.95
N GLY A 124 -14.41 -6.11 25.21
CA GLY A 124 -13.95 -6.94 26.33
C GLY A 124 -12.43 -6.85 26.61
N LEU A 125 -11.71 -6.09 25.81
CA LEU A 125 -10.26 -5.86 25.97
C LEU A 125 -10.00 -4.37 26.23
N GLY A 126 -9.79 -4.00 27.50
CA GLY A 126 -9.41 -2.62 27.88
C GLY A 126 -10.51 -1.57 27.78
N VAL A 127 -10.12 -0.30 27.63
CA VAL A 127 -11.02 0.88 27.73
C VAL A 127 -11.36 1.38 26.33
N HIS A 128 -12.67 1.53 26.05
CA HIS A 128 -13.17 2.03 24.78
C HIS A 128 -12.76 3.50 24.55
N ALA A 129 -12.37 3.80 23.33
CA ALA A 129 -12.10 5.16 22.88
C ALA A 129 -13.40 5.92 22.56
N ARG A 130 -13.37 7.25 22.74
CA ARG A 130 -14.43 8.16 22.34
C ARG A 130 -13.94 9.06 21.20
N ALA A 131 -14.65 9.11 20.11
CA ALA A 131 -14.33 10.03 19.02
C ALA A 131 -14.51 11.48 19.48
N ASN A 132 -13.52 12.33 19.19
CA ASN A 132 -13.63 13.78 19.39
C ASN A 132 -14.22 14.49 18.17
N LYS A 133 -14.03 13.91 16.97
CA LYS A 133 -14.55 14.49 15.73
C LYS A 133 -16.05 14.30 15.62
N SER A 134 -16.75 15.34 15.17
CA SER A 134 -18.18 15.30 14.81
C SER A 134 -18.43 14.58 13.49
N ASP A 135 -17.40 14.42 12.66
CA ASP A 135 -17.48 13.70 11.40
C ASP A 135 -17.75 12.21 11.66
N ILE A 136 -18.78 11.69 10.97
CA ILE A 136 -19.17 10.29 11.08
C ILE A 136 -18.14 9.41 10.37
N GLY A 137 -17.59 9.87 9.23
CA GLY A 137 -16.73 9.09 8.37
C GLY A 137 -17.47 7.94 7.69
N LYS A 138 -16.73 7.06 7.03
CA LYS A 138 -17.31 5.96 6.26
C LYS A 138 -16.52 4.65 6.48
N VAL A 139 -17.26 3.56 6.73
CA VAL A 139 -16.68 2.21 6.77
C VAL A 139 -17.49 1.31 5.85
N GLU A 140 -16.83 0.69 4.89
CA GLU A 140 -17.47 -0.16 3.87
C GLU A 140 -16.74 -1.49 3.72
N ILE A 141 -17.52 -2.57 3.64
CA ILE A 141 -17.03 -3.88 3.27
C ILE A 141 -17.06 -3.99 1.75
N VAL A 142 -15.93 -4.33 1.17
CA VAL A 142 -15.76 -4.56 -0.26
C VAL A 142 -15.74 -6.05 -0.50
N ASP A 143 -16.88 -6.60 -0.90
CA ASP A 143 -17.00 -8.02 -1.24
C ASP A 143 -16.61 -8.23 -2.70
N LEU A 144 -15.45 -8.83 -2.93
CA LEU A 144 -14.98 -9.15 -4.28
C LEU A 144 -15.83 -10.23 -4.98
N GLY A 145 -16.60 -11.02 -4.25
CA GLY A 145 -17.54 -11.96 -4.84
C GLY A 145 -18.70 -11.27 -5.58
N THR A 146 -18.96 -9.99 -5.26
CA THR A 146 -19.97 -9.17 -5.95
C THR A 146 -19.40 -8.29 -7.06
N PHE A 147 -18.07 -8.21 -7.16
CA PHE A 147 -17.40 -7.39 -8.17
C PHE A 147 -17.50 -8.04 -9.55
N GLN A 148 -17.92 -7.25 -10.52
CA GLN A 148 -17.93 -7.67 -11.93
C GLN A 148 -17.05 -6.70 -12.72
N PRO A 149 -15.91 -7.16 -13.24
CA PRO A 149 -15.07 -6.35 -14.11
C PRO A 149 -15.80 -6.03 -15.39
N ALA A 150 -15.57 -4.86 -15.95
CA ALA A 150 -16.00 -4.54 -17.30
C ALA A 150 -15.18 -5.36 -18.31
N TYR A 151 -15.69 -5.51 -19.55
CA TYR A 151 -15.03 -6.33 -20.57
C TYR A 151 -13.54 -5.98 -20.76
N LYS A 152 -13.20 -4.70 -20.81
CA LYS A 152 -11.81 -4.25 -20.96
C LYS A 152 -10.94 -4.54 -19.73
N GLU A 153 -11.50 -4.41 -18.52
CA GLU A 153 -10.80 -4.78 -17.29
C GLU A 153 -10.49 -6.28 -17.26
N GLU A 154 -11.46 -7.12 -17.69
CA GLU A 154 -11.26 -8.56 -17.79
C GLU A 154 -10.19 -8.92 -18.84
N GLU A 155 -10.21 -8.26 -20.00
CA GLU A 155 -9.19 -8.45 -21.05
C GLU A 155 -7.79 -8.05 -20.58
N GLU A 156 -7.69 -6.97 -19.83
CA GLU A 156 -6.41 -6.45 -19.34
C GLU A 156 -5.86 -7.31 -18.21
N HIS A 157 -6.70 -7.70 -17.24
CA HIS A 157 -6.28 -8.34 -16.00
C HIS A 157 -6.47 -9.86 -15.98
N ARG A 158 -7.19 -10.46 -16.94
CA ARG A 158 -7.34 -11.92 -17.17
C ARG A 158 -7.57 -12.76 -15.91
N GLY A 159 -8.68 -12.51 -15.23
CA GLY A 159 -9.07 -13.23 -14.03
C GLY A 159 -8.50 -12.68 -12.72
N ASP A 160 -7.68 -11.63 -12.78
CA ASP A 160 -7.34 -10.82 -11.62
C ASP A 160 -8.50 -9.85 -11.34
N ILE A 161 -9.26 -10.10 -10.30
CA ILE A 161 -10.37 -9.23 -9.90
C ILE A 161 -9.96 -8.19 -8.87
N LEU A 162 -8.82 -8.38 -8.20
CA LEU A 162 -8.34 -7.44 -7.18
C LEU A 162 -7.86 -6.12 -7.82
N THR A 163 -7.05 -6.20 -8.87
CA THR A 163 -6.47 -5.01 -9.50
C THR A 163 -7.54 -4.04 -10.01
N PRO A 164 -8.51 -4.44 -10.86
CA PRO A 164 -9.53 -3.53 -11.35
C PRO A 164 -10.45 -3.01 -10.23
N ALA A 165 -10.78 -3.84 -9.23
CA ALA A 165 -11.55 -3.40 -8.09
C ALA A 165 -10.83 -2.30 -7.30
N ILE A 166 -9.53 -2.47 -7.00
CA ILE A 166 -8.71 -1.46 -6.33
C ILE A 166 -8.62 -0.18 -7.18
N LEU A 167 -8.40 -0.31 -8.48
CA LEU A 167 -8.31 0.85 -9.38
C LEU A 167 -9.58 1.71 -9.35
N ARG A 168 -10.77 1.10 -9.35
CA ARG A 168 -12.03 1.84 -9.23
C ARG A 168 -12.12 2.59 -7.89
N LEU A 169 -11.77 1.93 -6.76
CA LEU A 169 -11.78 2.56 -5.43
C LEU A 169 -10.79 3.72 -5.36
N VAL A 170 -9.55 3.47 -5.78
CA VAL A 170 -8.46 4.44 -5.74
C VAL A 170 -8.76 5.65 -6.62
N ASN A 171 -9.24 5.43 -7.85
CA ASN A 171 -9.59 6.50 -8.77
C ASN A 171 -10.68 7.42 -8.19
N LYS A 172 -11.74 6.84 -7.63
CA LYS A 172 -12.80 7.60 -6.97
C LYS A 172 -12.27 8.49 -5.85
N VAL A 173 -11.44 7.93 -4.98
CA VAL A 173 -10.90 8.61 -3.79
C VAL A 173 -9.87 9.68 -4.16
N ILE A 174 -8.99 9.40 -5.12
CA ILE A 174 -7.96 10.35 -5.55
C ILE A 174 -8.58 11.56 -6.26
N ASN A 175 -9.65 11.35 -7.04
CA ASN A 175 -10.41 12.44 -7.66
C ASN A 175 -11.13 13.32 -6.63
N GLU A 176 -11.40 12.81 -5.42
CA GLU A 176 -11.86 13.59 -4.26
C GLU A 176 -10.68 14.27 -3.50
N GLU A 177 -9.51 14.34 -4.10
CA GLU A 177 -8.28 14.92 -3.54
C GLU A 177 -7.80 14.26 -2.23
N LYS A 178 -8.15 13.01 -2.00
CA LYS A 178 -7.76 12.27 -0.80
C LYS A 178 -6.54 11.41 -1.05
N GLU A 179 -5.72 11.27 -0.02
CA GLU A 179 -4.60 10.32 -0.01
C GLU A 179 -5.05 8.94 0.47
N VAL A 180 -4.51 7.89 -0.16
CA VAL A 180 -4.87 6.50 0.07
C VAL A 180 -3.66 5.67 0.47
N VAL A 181 -3.85 4.79 1.45
CA VAL A 181 -2.92 3.69 1.71
C VAL A 181 -3.62 2.35 1.57
N LEU A 182 -2.96 1.44 0.88
CA LEU A 182 -3.33 0.03 0.83
C LEU A 182 -2.57 -0.70 1.93
N LEU A 183 -3.28 -1.44 2.78
CA LEU A 183 -2.67 -2.22 3.86
C LEU A 183 -2.91 -3.71 3.64
N SER A 184 -1.85 -4.50 3.70
CA SER A 184 -1.91 -5.96 3.66
C SER A 184 -1.30 -6.56 4.92
N ARG A 185 -1.75 -7.75 5.29
CA ARG A 185 -1.12 -8.54 6.37
C ARG A 185 0.26 -9.05 5.97
N LYS A 186 0.46 -9.35 4.68
CA LYS A 186 1.67 -9.97 4.13
C LYS A 186 2.39 -9.05 3.16
N ASN A 187 3.69 -9.28 2.94
CA ASN A 187 4.48 -8.56 1.94
C ASN A 187 4.20 -8.98 0.49
N SER A 188 3.31 -9.96 0.29
CA SER A 188 2.96 -10.50 -1.03
C SER A 188 1.48 -10.86 -1.09
N LEU A 189 0.87 -10.59 -2.25
CA LEU A 189 -0.53 -10.90 -2.56
C LEU A 189 -0.73 -12.29 -3.17
N ASN A 190 0.35 -13.05 -3.43
CA ASN A 190 0.29 -14.36 -4.11
C ASN A 190 -0.58 -15.41 -3.39
N SER A 191 -0.89 -15.20 -2.11
CA SER A 191 -1.77 -16.08 -1.35
C SER A 191 -3.25 -15.75 -1.48
N LEU A 192 -3.60 -14.66 -2.17
CA LEU A 192 -4.99 -14.24 -2.36
C LEU A 192 -5.55 -14.90 -3.64
N PRO A 193 -6.66 -15.64 -3.55
CA PRO A 193 -7.20 -16.38 -4.69
C PRO A 193 -7.71 -15.48 -5.82
N TRP A 194 -8.10 -14.23 -5.51
CA TRP A 194 -8.56 -13.23 -6.48
C TRP A 194 -7.47 -12.36 -7.10
N TYR A 195 -6.22 -12.53 -6.68
CA TYR A 195 -5.08 -11.86 -7.28
C TYR A 195 -4.35 -12.78 -8.24
N VAL A 196 -4.36 -12.44 -9.49
CA VAL A 196 -3.56 -13.12 -10.51
C VAL A 196 -2.45 -12.18 -10.93
N ASN A 197 -1.22 -12.58 -10.68
CA ASN A 197 -0.03 -11.79 -11.05
C ASN A 197 0.14 -11.74 -12.57
N TYR A 198 -0.81 -11.12 -13.24
CA TYR A 198 -0.84 -10.92 -14.67
C TYR A 198 -0.69 -9.43 -14.99
N ALA A 199 0.49 -9.05 -15.44
CA ALA A 199 0.71 -7.69 -15.92
C ALA A 199 1.27 -7.72 -17.35
N LYS A 200 0.60 -7.03 -18.28
CA LYS A 200 1.12 -6.78 -19.64
C LYS A 200 2.26 -5.75 -19.63
N ILE A 201 2.55 -5.12 -18.50
CA ILE A 201 3.58 -4.09 -18.38
C ILE A 201 4.95 -4.73 -18.55
N LYS A 202 5.67 -4.29 -19.57
CA LYS A 202 7.05 -4.73 -19.82
C LYS A 202 7.95 -4.26 -18.66
N ASN A 203 8.85 -5.14 -18.19
CA ASN A 203 9.81 -4.90 -17.12
C ASN A 203 9.24 -4.79 -15.69
N LEU A 204 7.97 -5.09 -15.46
CA LEU A 204 7.46 -5.21 -14.11
C LEU A 204 7.68 -6.65 -13.60
N PRO A 205 8.42 -6.86 -12.48
CA PRO A 205 8.62 -8.21 -11.94
C PRO A 205 7.29 -8.83 -11.49
N LYS A 206 7.00 -10.04 -11.99
CA LYS A 206 5.78 -10.79 -11.66
C LYS A 206 6.02 -11.63 -10.41
N ASN A 207 6.03 -11.02 -9.23
CA ASN A 207 6.30 -11.74 -7.98
C ASN A 207 5.30 -11.46 -6.85
N GLY A 208 4.19 -10.76 -7.13
CA GLY A 208 3.15 -10.43 -6.15
C GLY A 208 3.60 -9.56 -4.96
N LYS A 209 4.83 -9.07 -4.95
CA LYS A 209 5.28 -8.16 -3.89
C LYS A 209 4.49 -6.87 -3.92
N LEU A 210 4.21 -6.32 -2.74
CA LEU A 210 3.43 -5.08 -2.60
C LEU A 210 4.01 -3.92 -3.40
N GLU A 211 5.33 -3.76 -3.45
CA GLU A 211 5.99 -2.71 -4.22
C GLU A 211 5.71 -2.79 -5.73
N ASN A 212 5.64 -4.01 -6.28
CA ASN A 212 5.34 -4.22 -7.68
C ASN A 212 3.85 -4.01 -7.97
N PHE A 213 3.00 -4.40 -7.05
CA PHE A 213 1.57 -4.10 -7.12
C PHE A 213 1.31 -2.59 -7.09
N LEU A 214 2.00 -1.84 -6.23
CA LEU A 214 1.93 -0.39 -6.22
C LEU A 214 2.36 0.23 -7.55
N LYS A 215 3.44 -0.27 -8.16
CA LYS A 215 3.90 0.21 -9.48
C LYS A 215 2.84 -0.06 -10.56
N LEU A 216 2.22 -1.25 -10.53
CA LEU A 216 1.12 -1.60 -11.42
C LEU A 216 -0.05 -0.61 -11.28
N LEU A 217 -0.52 -0.39 -10.06
CA LEU A 217 -1.63 0.53 -9.83
C LEU A 217 -1.30 1.98 -10.24
N ARG A 218 -0.10 2.45 -9.91
CA ARG A 218 0.35 3.80 -10.27
C ARG A 218 0.46 4.00 -11.78
N PHE A 219 0.78 2.95 -12.53
CA PHE A 219 0.81 3.02 -13.99
C PHE A 219 -0.53 3.46 -14.59
N HIS A 220 -1.64 3.08 -13.95
CA HIS A 220 -2.99 3.47 -14.37
C HIS A 220 -3.45 4.83 -13.84
N LEU A 221 -2.64 5.53 -13.04
CA LEU A 221 -2.97 6.83 -12.49
C LEU A 221 -2.19 7.94 -13.19
N PRO A 222 -2.78 9.15 -13.33
CA PRO A 222 -2.06 10.34 -13.76
C PRO A 222 -0.79 10.55 -12.93
N GLU A 223 0.29 10.99 -13.56
CA GLU A 223 1.62 11.06 -12.94
C GLU A 223 1.63 11.98 -11.70
N ASP A 224 0.94 13.10 -11.78
CA ASP A 224 0.78 14.07 -10.69
C ASP A 224 -0.01 13.54 -9.48
N LEU A 225 -0.82 12.48 -9.68
CA LEU A 225 -1.63 11.87 -8.62
C LEU A 225 -1.01 10.59 -8.02
N GLN A 226 0.01 10.02 -8.65
CA GLN A 226 0.62 8.76 -8.22
C GLN A 226 1.18 8.81 -6.79
N HIS A 227 1.65 9.97 -6.35
CA HIS A 227 2.18 10.18 -4.99
C HIS A 227 1.12 10.04 -3.90
N LYS A 228 -0.17 10.24 -4.22
CA LYS A 228 -1.28 10.10 -3.28
C LYS A 228 -1.58 8.65 -2.91
N LEU A 229 -1.11 7.67 -3.70
CA LEU A 229 -1.28 6.24 -3.44
C LEU A 229 -0.02 5.64 -2.83
N THR A 230 -0.18 4.97 -1.69
CA THR A 230 0.89 4.25 -1.00
C THR A 230 0.44 2.83 -0.65
N ILE A 231 1.39 1.93 -0.38
CA ILE A 231 1.12 0.56 0.06
C ILE A 231 2.09 0.16 1.16
N SER A 232 1.61 -0.59 2.14
CA SER A 232 2.44 -1.11 3.24
C SER A 232 1.84 -2.38 3.82
N THR A 233 2.57 -3.03 4.71
CA THR A 233 1.96 -4.00 5.63
C THR A 233 1.39 -3.28 6.85
N ALA A 234 0.37 -3.87 7.49
CA ALA A 234 -0.22 -3.34 8.72
C ALA A 234 0.83 -3.12 9.83
N HIS A 235 1.79 -4.05 9.99
CA HIS A 235 2.89 -3.91 10.95
C HIS A 235 3.75 -2.67 10.70
N LYS A 236 4.21 -2.49 9.45
CA LYS A 236 5.09 -1.35 9.09
C LYS A 236 4.35 -0.01 9.14
N TYR A 237 3.04 -0.03 9.07
CA TYR A 237 2.21 1.17 9.08
C TYR A 237 1.73 1.57 10.48
N LYS A 238 2.14 0.82 11.53
CA LYS A 238 1.93 1.24 12.92
C LYS A 238 2.49 2.64 13.16
N GLY A 239 1.78 3.47 13.91
CA GLY A 239 2.16 4.86 14.16
C GLY A 239 1.78 5.87 13.06
N LEU A 240 1.49 5.43 11.84
CA LEU A 240 1.08 6.29 10.73
C LEU A 240 -0.44 6.36 10.58
N GLU A 241 -0.92 7.27 9.72
CA GLU A 241 -2.34 7.44 9.39
C GLU A 241 -2.53 7.93 7.96
N LYS A 242 -3.72 7.73 7.39
CA LYS A 242 -4.15 8.26 6.09
C LYS A 242 -5.63 8.61 6.12
N LYS A 243 -6.04 9.59 5.29
CA LYS A 243 -7.46 9.91 5.13
C LYS A 243 -8.27 8.69 4.74
N VAL A 244 -7.78 7.92 3.77
CA VAL A 244 -8.43 6.70 3.29
C VAL A 244 -7.48 5.51 3.43
N VAL A 245 -8.01 4.44 4.00
CA VAL A 245 -7.32 3.14 4.13
C VAL A 245 -8.12 2.07 3.42
N ILE A 246 -7.44 1.23 2.67
CA ILE A 246 -8.00 0.02 2.05
C ILE A 246 -7.24 -1.18 2.62
N VAL A 247 -7.90 -1.99 3.44
CA VAL A 247 -7.36 -3.27 3.92
C VAL A 247 -7.62 -4.33 2.86
N LEU A 248 -6.55 -4.91 2.30
CA LEU A 248 -6.61 -5.73 1.08
C LEU A 248 -7.07 -7.17 1.31
N ASP A 249 -6.94 -7.69 2.52
CA ASP A 249 -6.91 -9.14 2.77
C ASP A 249 -7.61 -9.55 4.08
N ALA A 250 -8.83 -9.02 4.32
CA ALA A 250 -9.64 -9.42 5.47
C ALA A 250 -10.26 -10.81 5.27
N VAL A 251 -9.40 -11.83 5.16
CA VAL A 251 -9.76 -13.24 4.87
C VAL A 251 -9.06 -14.20 5.83
N PRO A 252 -9.52 -15.45 5.96
CA PRO A 252 -8.82 -16.48 6.70
C PRO A 252 -7.38 -16.64 6.21
N ARG A 253 -6.45 -16.99 7.10
CA ARG A 253 -5.00 -17.09 6.84
C ARG A 253 -4.30 -15.75 6.52
N CYS A 254 -5.01 -14.64 6.65
CA CYS A 254 -4.45 -13.30 6.70
C CYS A 254 -4.79 -12.64 8.03
N TYR A 255 -6.06 -12.63 8.43
CA TYR A 255 -6.51 -12.18 9.74
C TYR A 255 -7.47 -13.21 10.37
N PRO A 256 -6.97 -14.10 11.28
CA PRO A 256 -5.59 -14.23 11.76
C PRO A 256 -4.66 -14.98 10.80
N LEU A 257 -3.37 -14.62 10.82
CA LEU A 257 -2.31 -15.40 10.19
C LEU A 257 -1.77 -16.42 11.21
N LEU A 258 -2.27 -17.66 11.14
CA LEU A 258 -1.76 -18.76 11.93
C LEU A 258 -0.75 -19.55 11.10
N HIS A 259 0.51 -19.60 11.54
CA HIS A 259 1.53 -20.37 10.84
C HIS A 259 1.25 -21.87 11.01
N PRO A 260 1.42 -22.70 9.96
CA PRO A 260 1.25 -24.16 10.08
C PRO A 260 2.09 -24.78 11.20
N ASP A 261 3.28 -24.24 11.42
CA ASP A 261 4.24 -24.70 12.43
C ASP A 261 3.98 -24.11 13.84
N LEU A 262 2.82 -23.53 14.08
CA LEU A 262 2.46 -22.97 15.39
C LEU A 262 2.56 -24.01 16.53
N MET A 263 2.51 -25.31 16.19
CA MET A 263 2.77 -26.37 17.16
C MET A 263 4.17 -26.28 17.80
N PHE A 264 5.16 -25.77 17.07
CA PHE A 264 6.52 -25.57 17.63
C PHE A 264 6.59 -24.35 18.56
N SER A 265 5.78 -23.33 18.36
CA SER A 265 5.74 -22.13 19.22
C SER A 265 5.26 -22.47 20.64
N ARG A 266 4.46 -23.54 20.80
CA ARG A 266 4.07 -24.06 22.14
C ARG A 266 5.27 -24.51 22.97
N VAL A 267 6.35 -24.97 22.34
CA VAL A 267 7.58 -25.35 23.03
C VAL A 267 8.24 -24.11 23.67
N PHE A 268 7.99 -22.93 23.11
CA PHE A 268 8.48 -21.64 23.60
C PHE A 268 7.48 -20.89 24.49
N GLY A 269 6.34 -21.52 24.84
CA GLY A 269 5.35 -20.97 25.77
C GLY A 269 4.25 -20.12 25.15
N ASP A 270 4.19 -19.99 23.82
CA ASP A 270 3.08 -19.30 23.16
C ASP A 270 1.84 -20.18 23.08
N THR A 271 0.69 -19.61 23.43
CA THR A 271 -0.60 -20.27 23.24
C THR A 271 -1.27 -19.77 21.96
N ILE A 272 -2.14 -20.59 21.38
CA ILE A 272 -2.91 -20.19 20.19
C ILE A 272 -3.75 -18.95 20.48
N GLU A 273 -4.34 -18.89 21.67
CA GLU A 273 -5.16 -17.77 22.13
C GLU A 273 -4.37 -16.46 22.14
N ARG A 274 -3.13 -16.50 22.65
CA ARG A 274 -2.24 -15.33 22.67
C ARG A 274 -1.91 -14.84 21.26
N VAL A 275 -1.61 -15.77 20.33
CA VAL A 275 -1.34 -15.44 18.94
C VAL A 275 -2.59 -14.86 18.26
N VAL A 276 -3.76 -15.45 18.49
CA VAL A 276 -5.02 -14.94 17.92
C VAL A 276 -5.34 -13.54 18.47
N GLU A 277 -5.08 -13.26 19.73
CA GLU A 277 -5.27 -11.93 20.30
C GLU A 277 -4.31 -10.91 19.69
N GLU A 278 -3.04 -11.27 19.47
CA GLU A 278 -2.06 -10.40 18.81
C GLU A 278 -2.48 -10.10 17.36
N GLU A 279 -2.95 -11.11 16.64
CA GLU A 279 -3.51 -10.94 15.28
C GLU A 279 -4.78 -10.06 15.27
N ARG A 280 -5.61 -10.13 16.31
CA ARG A 280 -6.77 -9.24 16.48
C ARG A 280 -6.32 -7.79 16.68
N ARG A 281 -5.28 -7.56 17.49
CA ARG A 281 -4.67 -6.22 17.66
C ARG A 281 -4.08 -5.72 16.36
N LEU A 282 -3.44 -6.59 15.58
CA LEU A 282 -2.91 -6.20 14.27
C LEU A 282 -4.02 -5.80 13.30
N PHE A 283 -5.14 -6.53 13.31
CA PHE A 283 -6.30 -6.14 12.51
C PHE A 283 -6.89 -4.81 12.99
N TYR A 284 -6.99 -4.61 14.32
CA TYR A 284 -7.37 -3.32 14.90
C TYR A 284 -6.43 -2.19 14.43
N VAL A 285 -5.11 -2.40 14.46
CA VAL A 285 -4.14 -1.43 13.95
C VAL A 285 -4.43 -1.10 12.49
N ALA A 286 -4.64 -2.10 11.62
CA ALA A 286 -4.94 -1.86 10.21
C ALA A 286 -6.20 -1.01 10.01
N LEU A 287 -7.30 -1.32 10.72
CA LEU A 287 -8.56 -0.60 10.60
C LEU A 287 -8.46 0.86 11.09
N THR A 288 -7.74 1.07 12.21
CA THR A 288 -7.66 2.38 12.88
C THR A 288 -6.58 3.31 12.31
N ARG A 289 -5.93 2.94 11.22
CA ARG A 289 -5.05 3.88 10.46
C ARG A 289 -5.86 4.86 9.62
N ALA A 290 -7.14 4.59 9.40
CA ALA A 290 -8.03 5.46 8.64
C ALA A 290 -8.44 6.69 9.47
N VAL A 291 -8.49 7.84 8.81
CA VAL A 291 -8.98 9.11 9.40
C VAL A 291 -10.44 9.35 9.03
N GLU A 292 -10.80 9.22 7.75
CA GLU A 292 -12.12 9.57 7.20
C GLU A 292 -12.86 8.37 6.61
N HIS A 293 -12.16 7.49 5.88
CA HIS A 293 -12.80 6.41 5.14
C HIS A 293 -11.98 5.12 5.21
N LEU A 294 -12.65 4.03 5.51
CA LEU A 294 -12.10 2.69 5.62
C LEU A 294 -12.82 1.74 4.66
N PHE A 295 -12.08 1.13 3.75
CA PHE A 295 -12.54 -0.01 2.95
C PHE A 295 -11.91 -1.30 3.48
N ILE A 296 -12.71 -2.34 3.64
CA ILE A 296 -12.28 -3.66 4.11
C ILE A 296 -12.59 -4.68 3.02
N ILE A 297 -11.56 -5.14 2.30
CA ILE A 297 -11.73 -6.11 1.21
C ILE A 297 -11.81 -7.52 1.76
N THR A 298 -12.82 -8.23 1.31
CA THR A 298 -13.08 -9.64 1.64
C THR A 298 -13.76 -10.35 0.46
N GLU A 299 -14.13 -11.62 0.64
CA GLU A 299 -14.87 -12.44 -0.32
C GLU A 299 -16.00 -13.18 0.38
N THR A 300 -17.19 -13.26 -0.24
CA THR A 300 -18.45 -13.75 0.35
C THR A 300 -18.34 -15.04 1.16
N ASN A 301 -17.60 -16.04 0.67
CA ASN A 301 -17.46 -17.35 1.32
C ASN A 301 -16.10 -17.55 1.97
N ASN A 302 -15.33 -16.48 2.15
CA ASN A 302 -13.96 -16.52 2.62
C ASN A 302 -13.64 -15.27 3.47
N VAL A 303 -14.51 -15.00 4.43
CA VAL A 303 -14.43 -13.82 5.31
C VAL A 303 -13.52 -14.14 6.50
N SER A 304 -12.68 -13.15 6.91
CA SER A 304 -11.90 -13.25 8.15
C SER A 304 -12.80 -13.50 9.36
N PRO A 305 -12.47 -14.47 10.25
CA PRO A 305 -13.23 -14.66 11.49
C PRO A 305 -13.38 -13.39 12.34
N PHE A 306 -12.41 -12.49 12.29
CA PHE A 306 -12.50 -11.19 12.98
C PHE A 306 -13.53 -10.26 12.34
N LEU A 307 -13.60 -10.26 11.01
CA LEU A 307 -14.59 -9.47 10.29
C LEU A 307 -16.00 -10.06 10.44
N GLU A 308 -16.15 -11.38 10.43
CA GLU A 308 -17.43 -12.03 10.72
C GLU A 308 -17.97 -11.70 12.11
N ASP A 309 -17.08 -11.76 13.14
CA ASP A 309 -17.44 -11.41 14.51
C ASP A 309 -17.86 -9.94 14.60
N LEU A 310 -17.13 -9.07 13.92
CA LEU A 310 -17.45 -7.65 13.83
C LEU A 310 -18.80 -7.39 13.17
N GLN A 311 -19.11 -8.06 12.06
CA GLN A 311 -20.41 -7.94 11.35
C GLN A 311 -21.59 -8.46 12.17
N LYS A 312 -21.40 -9.48 13.02
CA LYS A 312 -22.43 -9.98 13.92
C LYS A 312 -22.80 -8.95 15.00
N ARG A 313 -21.83 -8.17 15.44
CA ARG A 313 -21.99 -7.18 16.51
C ARG A 313 -22.43 -5.80 16.02
N LYS A 314 -22.06 -5.45 14.79
CA LYS A 314 -22.34 -4.15 14.19
C LYS A 314 -22.65 -4.26 12.71
N LYS A 315 -23.71 -3.59 12.30
CA LYS A 315 -24.04 -3.47 10.88
C LYS A 315 -23.05 -2.54 10.21
N ILE A 316 -22.29 -3.07 9.23
CA ILE A 316 -21.38 -2.34 8.37
C ILE A 316 -21.95 -2.38 6.96
N SER A 317 -21.91 -1.26 6.25
CA SER A 317 -22.39 -1.17 4.87
C SER A 317 -21.51 -1.97 3.93
N THR A 318 -22.11 -2.73 3.04
CA THR A 318 -21.39 -3.32 1.90
C THR A 318 -21.32 -2.30 0.78
N LEU A 319 -20.19 -2.24 0.11
CA LEU A 319 -19.96 -1.32 -1.00
C LEU A 319 -20.91 -1.60 -2.15
N ASP A 320 -21.48 -0.53 -2.70
CA ASP A 320 -22.26 -0.59 -3.94
C ASP A 320 -21.36 -0.20 -5.13
N TRP A 321 -21.01 -1.17 -5.95
CA TRP A 321 -20.14 -1.00 -7.12
C TRP A 321 -20.68 -0.02 -8.16
N SER A 322 -21.99 0.25 -8.18
CA SER A 322 -22.57 1.25 -9.10
C SER A 322 -22.03 2.66 -8.87
N ASN A 323 -21.55 2.95 -7.66
CA ASN A 323 -20.91 4.21 -7.30
C ASN A 323 -19.41 4.28 -7.67
N TYR A 324 -18.85 3.17 -8.17
CA TYR A 324 -17.45 3.03 -8.52
C TYR A 324 -17.33 2.48 -9.96
N PRO A 325 -17.63 3.31 -10.96
CA PRO A 325 -17.59 2.88 -12.37
C PRO A 325 -16.16 2.50 -12.76
N PRO A 326 -16.00 1.71 -13.84
CA PRO A 326 -14.70 1.46 -14.44
C PRO A 326 -13.98 2.78 -14.72
N MET A 327 -12.66 2.77 -14.60
CA MET A 327 -11.87 3.91 -15.03
C MET A 327 -12.17 4.16 -16.52
N VAL A 328 -12.56 5.38 -16.84
CA VAL A 328 -12.55 5.82 -18.24
C VAL A 328 -11.08 5.81 -18.65
N GLU A 329 -10.74 5.03 -19.64
CA GLU A 329 -9.37 4.95 -20.14
C GLU A 329 -8.96 6.33 -20.66
N THR A 330 -8.30 7.10 -19.84
CA THR A 330 -7.50 8.20 -20.36
C THR A 330 -6.22 7.56 -20.88
N THR A 331 -6.14 7.39 -22.18
CA THR A 331 -4.93 7.01 -22.88
C THR A 331 -3.82 7.98 -22.44
N LYS A 332 -2.76 7.47 -21.81
CA LYS A 332 -1.62 8.31 -21.37
C LYS A 332 -0.70 8.63 -22.52
N HIS A 333 -0.56 7.68 -23.42
CA HIS A 333 0.30 7.79 -24.58
C HIS A 333 -0.41 7.37 -25.85
N ILE A 334 -0.06 8.04 -26.94
CA ILE A 334 -0.40 7.63 -28.29
C ILE A 334 0.85 7.04 -28.92
N ILE A 335 0.77 5.79 -29.32
CA ILE A 335 1.84 5.07 -30.02
C ILE A 335 1.58 5.15 -31.50
N VAL A 336 2.39 5.93 -32.22
CA VAL A 336 2.30 6.06 -33.67
C VAL A 336 3.21 5.02 -34.32
N ARG A 337 2.66 4.16 -35.15
CA ARG A 337 3.39 3.17 -35.92
C ARG A 337 3.27 3.45 -37.41
N ILE A 338 4.40 3.39 -38.13
CA ILE A 338 4.49 3.66 -39.55
C ILE A 338 5.03 2.42 -40.25
N GLY A 339 4.28 1.97 -41.25
CA GLY A 339 4.60 0.76 -42.01
C GLY A 339 4.24 0.87 -43.48
N ASN A 340 4.55 -0.17 -44.25
CA ASN A 340 4.13 -0.28 -45.61
C ASN A 340 2.66 -0.69 -45.66
N GLN A 341 1.89 -0.16 -46.63
CA GLN A 341 0.56 -0.66 -46.90
C GLN A 341 0.61 -2.12 -47.36
N ASP A 342 -0.36 -2.92 -46.93
CA ASP A 342 -0.47 -4.31 -47.34
C ASP A 342 -0.71 -4.38 -48.88
N GLY A 343 0.02 -5.30 -49.52
CA GLY A 343 -0.08 -5.51 -50.98
C GLY A 343 0.81 -4.60 -51.84
N ARG A 344 1.54 -3.66 -51.29
CA ARG A 344 2.56 -2.87 -51.99
C ARG A 344 3.89 -3.62 -52.10
N GLY A 345 4.37 -3.93 -53.30
CA GLY A 345 5.53 -4.79 -53.53
C GLY A 345 6.89 -4.19 -53.21
N SER A 346 7.05 -2.87 -53.08
CA SER A 346 8.28 -2.20 -52.64
C SER A 346 8.18 -1.90 -51.15
N LYS A 347 9.30 -1.57 -50.48
CA LYS A 347 9.33 -1.18 -49.08
C LYS A 347 9.22 0.35 -48.92
N PRO A 348 8.01 0.94 -49.00
CA PRO A 348 7.80 2.39 -49.06
C PRO A 348 8.46 3.16 -47.90
N THR A 349 8.49 2.59 -46.70
CA THR A 349 9.14 3.23 -45.53
C THR A 349 10.67 3.31 -45.64
N VAL A 350 11.29 2.61 -46.59
CA VAL A 350 12.76 2.69 -46.82
C VAL A 350 13.12 4.05 -47.43
N SER A 351 12.27 4.62 -48.28
CA SER A 351 12.51 5.93 -48.92
C SER A 351 12.49 7.09 -47.93
N ILE A 352 11.74 6.96 -46.83
CA ILE A 352 11.56 8.02 -45.80
C ILE A 352 12.29 7.72 -44.51
N LYS A 353 13.09 6.65 -44.45
CA LYS A 353 13.73 6.14 -43.22
C LYS A 353 14.57 7.18 -42.48
N ASP A 354 15.29 8.03 -43.21
CA ASP A 354 16.21 9.00 -42.60
C ASP A 354 15.42 10.20 -42.05
N LEU A 355 14.30 10.57 -42.67
CA LEU A 355 13.35 11.56 -42.16
C LEU A 355 12.65 11.05 -40.88
N LEU A 356 12.24 9.77 -40.85
CA LEU A 356 11.65 9.16 -39.68
C LEU A 356 12.63 9.15 -38.49
N LYS A 357 13.91 8.84 -38.73
CA LYS A 357 14.95 8.91 -37.70
C LYS A 357 15.15 10.34 -37.20
N ALA A 358 15.17 11.32 -38.11
CA ALA A 358 15.32 12.73 -37.75
C ALA A 358 14.19 13.22 -36.83
N GLU A 359 12.99 12.65 -36.99
CA GLU A 359 11.83 12.91 -36.12
C GLU A 359 11.73 11.96 -34.94
N ASN A 360 12.80 11.27 -34.55
CA ASN A 360 12.88 10.36 -33.39
C ASN A 360 11.96 9.12 -33.44
N TYR A 361 11.60 8.65 -34.64
CA TYR A 361 11.00 7.32 -34.77
C TYR A 361 12.06 6.24 -34.59
N ILE A 362 11.72 5.20 -33.83
CA ILE A 362 12.60 4.06 -33.51
C ILE A 362 12.20 2.86 -34.37
N TYR A 363 13.17 2.23 -35.04
CA TYR A 363 12.93 1.02 -35.81
C TYR A 363 12.90 -0.24 -34.93
N ARG A 364 11.82 -1.03 -35.05
CA ARG A 364 11.65 -2.31 -34.34
C ARG A 364 11.00 -3.36 -35.23
N THR A 365 11.64 -4.53 -35.34
CA THR A 365 11.17 -5.64 -36.18
C THR A 365 10.05 -6.46 -35.56
N THR A 366 9.77 -6.28 -34.28
CA THR A 366 8.82 -7.08 -33.50
C THR A 366 7.37 -6.57 -33.51
N VAL A 367 7.13 -5.43 -34.13
CA VAL A 367 5.79 -4.82 -34.17
C VAL A 367 5.42 -4.49 -35.62
N TRP A 368 4.12 -4.46 -35.91
CA TRP A 368 3.65 -4.01 -37.23
C TRP A 368 4.14 -2.58 -37.48
N GLY A 369 4.51 -2.32 -38.72
CA GLY A 369 4.96 -1.01 -39.16
C GLY A 369 6.44 -0.74 -38.95
N ASN A 370 7.12 -1.48 -38.08
CA ASN A 370 8.55 -1.39 -37.78
C ASN A 370 9.07 -0.03 -37.26
N TRP A 371 8.48 1.09 -37.61
CA TRP A 371 8.80 2.42 -37.11
C TRP A 371 7.77 2.85 -36.07
N LEU A 372 8.21 3.27 -34.92
CA LEU A 372 7.32 3.70 -33.84
C LEU A 372 7.86 4.92 -33.11
N ARG A 373 6.92 5.77 -32.68
CA ARG A 373 7.18 6.88 -31.76
C ARG A 373 6.00 7.01 -30.78
N THR A 374 6.31 7.32 -29.53
CA THR A 374 5.32 7.52 -28.47
C THR A 374 5.17 9.01 -28.18
N TYR A 375 3.95 9.47 -28.02
CA TYR A 375 3.59 10.84 -27.67
C TYR A 375 2.76 10.83 -26.40
N SER A 376 2.75 11.94 -25.63
CA SER A 376 1.78 12.12 -24.58
C SER A 376 0.38 12.23 -25.17
N ALA A 377 -0.63 11.59 -24.60
CA ALA A 377 -2.01 11.73 -25.04
C ALA A 377 -2.57 13.11 -24.71
N GLN A 378 -2.07 13.74 -23.64
CA GLN A 378 -2.50 15.07 -23.23
C GLN A 378 -2.08 16.13 -24.28
N GLY A 379 -3.07 16.76 -24.88
CA GLY A 379 -2.84 17.76 -25.92
C GLY A 379 -2.38 17.20 -27.27
N PHE A 380 -2.48 15.86 -27.48
CA PHE A 380 -2.13 15.25 -28.76
C PHE A 380 -3.14 15.60 -29.85
N SER A 381 -2.64 16.04 -30.98
CA SER A 381 -3.46 16.34 -32.17
C SER A 381 -2.86 15.69 -33.41
N VAL A 382 -3.65 14.84 -34.05
CA VAL A 382 -3.30 14.19 -35.34
C VAL A 382 -3.01 15.23 -36.40
N LYS A 383 -3.81 16.30 -36.45
CA LYS A 383 -3.64 17.42 -37.41
C LYS A 383 -2.28 18.08 -37.23
N GLU A 384 -1.90 18.37 -35.96
CA GLU A 384 -0.59 18.98 -35.68
C GLU A 384 0.57 18.04 -35.99
N LEU A 385 0.42 16.75 -35.68
CA LEU A 385 1.43 15.75 -36.01
C LEU A 385 1.70 15.76 -37.52
N PHE A 386 0.65 15.64 -38.32
CA PHE A 386 0.79 15.57 -39.77
C PHE A 386 1.22 16.91 -40.41
N ALA A 387 0.82 18.03 -39.84
CA ALA A 387 1.29 19.35 -40.29
C ALA A 387 2.79 19.57 -40.06
N LYS A 388 3.36 18.95 -39.05
CA LYS A 388 4.78 19.06 -38.72
C LYS A 388 5.65 17.96 -39.34
N ALA A 389 5.07 16.85 -39.82
CA ALA A 389 5.78 15.68 -40.33
C ALA A 389 6.34 15.91 -41.74
N MET A 390 7.65 16.15 -41.85
CA MET A 390 8.33 16.41 -43.10
C MET A 390 8.35 15.21 -44.07
N TRP A 391 8.22 13.99 -43.55
CA TRP A 391 8.27 12.76 -44.32
C TRP A 391 6.99 12.48 -45.15
N ILE A 392 5.86 13.11 -44.85
CA ILE A 392 4.58 12.85 -45.50
C ILE A 392 4.65 13.17 -47.01
N SER A 393 5.19 14.32 -47.36
CA SER A 393 5.33 14.73 -48.77
C SER A 393 6.20 13.80 -49.61
N HIS A 394 7.01 12.97 -48.97
CA HIS A 394 7.90 12.01 -49.62
C HIS A 394 7.40 10.56 -49.48
N ALA A 395 6.28 10.37 -48.80
CA ALA A 395 5.71 9.04 -48.54
C ALA A 395 4.74 8.64 -49.67
N ASP A 396 4.87 7.40 -50.13
CA ASP A 396 3.94 6.75 -51.07
C ASP A 396 3.76 5.29 -50.68
N GLY A 397 2.51 4.81 -50.55
CA GLY A 397 2.24 3.46 -50.09
C GLY A 397 2.54 3.21 -48.61
N VAL A 398 2.50 4.26 -47.78
CA VAL A 398 2.75 4.21 -46.35
C VAL A 398 1.43 4.24 -45.60
N GLU A 399 1.38 3.43 -44.52
CA GLU A 399 0.27 3.40 -43.59
C GLU A 399 0.73 3.81 -42.18
N VAL A 400 -0.05 4.67 -41.54
CA VAL A 400 0.17 5.16 -40.18
C VAL A 400 -0.95 4.66 -39.28
N ARG A 401 -0.60 3.93 -38.24
CA ARG A 401 -1.55 3.43 -37.23
C ARG A 401 -1.27 4.05 -35.90
N PHE A 402 -2.33 4.42 -35.22
CA PHE A 402 -2.30 4.98 -33.87
C PHE A 402 -2.85 3.96 -32.90
N TYR A 403 -2.15 3.78 -31.79
CA TYR A 403 -2.52 2.85 -30.72
C TYR A 403 -2.46 3.57 -29.38
N ASP A 404 -3.30 3.13 -28.45
CA ASP A 404 -3.17 3.50 -27.05
C ASP A 404 -2.11 2.64 -26.31
N ASP A 405 -1.93 2.90 -25.02
CA ASP A 405 -1.01 2.14 -24.17
C ASP A 405 -1.37 0.64 -24.05
N LEU A 406 -2.61 0.27 -24.39
CA LEU A 406 -3.13 -1.10 -24.30
C LEU A 406 -3.08 -1.83 -25.65
N GLU A 407 -2.43 -1.22 -26.66
CA GLU A 407 -2.37 -1.75 -28.03
C GLU A 407 -3.75 -1.76 -28.75
N ASN A 408 -4.74 -1.00 -28.27
CA ASN A 408 -5.96 -0.78 -29.03
C ASN A 408 -5.68 0.17 -30.16
N MET A 409 -6.17 -0.19 -31.36
CA MET A 409 -6.01 0.65 -32.53
C MET A 409 -7.01 1.80 -32.49
N LEU A 410 -6.51 3.04 -32.50
CA LEU A 410 -7.31 4.25 -32.40
C LEU A 410 -7.60 4.89 -33.77
N ALA A 411 -6.64 4.81 -34.71
CA ALA A 411 -6.82 5.39 -36.05
C ALA A 411 -5.90 4.73 -37.07
N ILE A 412 -6.31 4.83 -38.35
CA ILE A 412 -5.53 4.42 -39.52
C ILE A 412 -5.57 5.51 -40.57
N TYR A 413 -4.39 5.91 -41.05
CA TYR A 413 -4.22 6.83 -42.16
C TYR A 413 -3.31 6.20 -43.21
N ARG A 414 -3.64 6.44 -44.48
CA ARG A 414 -2.86 6.01 -45.63
C ARG A 414 -2.30 7.22 -46.36
N ILE A 415 -1.08 7.07 -46.87
CA ILE A 415 -0.37 8.11 -47.59
C ILE A 415 0.00 7.57 -48.94
N ASP A 416 -0.55 8.16 -49.98
CA ASP A 416 -0.29 7.84 -51.38
C ASP A 416 0.08 9.12 -52.11
N GLY A 417 1.25 9.17 -52.76
CA GLY A 417 1.75 10.34 -53.45
C GLY A 417 1.81 11.61 -52.59
N GLY A 418 2.12 11.47 -51.29
CA GLY A 418 2.17 12.56 -50.31
C GLY A 418 0.80 13.06 -49.85
N GLN A 419 -0.28 12.44 -50.30
CA GLN A 419 -1.66 12.81 -49.88
C GLN A 419 -2.12 11.85 -48.75
N LEU A 420 -2.70 12.43 -47.71
CA LEU A 420 -3.20 11.73 -46.53
C LEU A 420 -4.68 11.39 -46.69
N ALA A 421 -5.02 10.12 -46.52
CA ALA A 421 -6.39 9.63 -46.49
C ALA A 421 -6.68 8.96 -45.14
N CYS A 422 -7.69 9.44 -44.41
CA CYS A 422 -8.18 8.81 -43.21
C CYS A 422 -9.02 7.59 -43.56
N THR A 423 -8.69 6.43 -43.03
CA THR A 423 -9.49 5.22 -43.14
C THR A 423 -10.42 5.06 -41.94
N PHE A 424 -9.93 5.46 -40.75
CA PHE A 424 -10.64 5.33 -39.48
C PHE A 424 -9.95 6.22 -38.45
N ASP A 425 -10.72 6.97 -37.66
CA ASP A 425 -10.18 7.80 -36.57
C ASP A 425 -11.15 7.87 -35.38
N ASN A 426 -10.71 7.35 -34.25
CA ASN A 426 -11.38 7.41 -32.94
C ASN A 426 -10.46 8.02 -31.87
N ILE A 427 -9.46 8.82 -32.28
CA ILE A 427 -8.61 9.52 -31.33
C ILE A 427 -9.45 10.61 -30.66
N PRO A 428 -9.54 10.65 -29.31
CA PRO A 428 -10.25 11.72 -28.63
C PRO A 428 -9.69 13.08 -29.04
N GLU A 429 -10.56 14.01 -29.39
CA GLU A 429 -10.13 15.41 -29.59
C GLU A 429 -9.63 15.97 -28.26
N PRO A 430 -8.57 16.79 -28.27
CA PRO A 430 -7.92 17.32 -27.07
C PRO A 430 -8.80 18.26 -26.26
#